data_cb312e9734f3083009d3e8563d989e4b
#
_entry.id   cb312e9734f3083009d3e8563d989e4b
#
_cell.length_a   1.000
_cell.length_b   1.000
_cell.length_c   1.000
_cell.angle_alpha   90.00
_cell.angle_beta   90.00
_cell.angle_gamma   90.00
#
_symmetry.space_group_name_H-M   'P 1'
#
loop_
_entity.id
_entity.type
_entity.pdbx_description
1 polymer ?
#
loop_
_entity_poly.entity_id
_entity_poly.type
_entity_poly.pdbx_seq_one_letter_code
_entity_poly.pdbx_strand_id
1 'polypeptide(L)'
;RDWEWKVAVVKAQGSISLPEMSVLYKGWNNKVVPVVAGAVSSSITVDGGSATKASWTDADGNKYEGYYVTVTGATKYVTIGLNGKDKDGKSKSFGKFKYKVKPFPKAQLQGTTISKTTGFKAVVSLGADSPFTGVSFTVIGGSVVMGNDEVPFSGDRIPAAAIAKIKAGKRVAVDVTYKRNGGPVEVASGVLKVVP
;
A
#
# COMPACT_ATOMS: atom_id res chain seq x y z
N ARG A 1 -49.53 42.14 0.37
CA ARG A 1 -49.23 40.72 0.68
C ARG A 1 -47.73 40.57 0.76
N ASP A 2 -47.23 40.47 2.00
CA ASP A 2 -45.81 40.21 2.25
C ASP A 2 -45.55 38.71 2.03
N TRP A 3 -44.55 38.40 1.19
CA TRP A 3 -44.12 37.03 0.96
C TRP A 3 -42.92 36.72 1.86
N GLU A 4 -43.12 35.87 2.82
CA GLU A 4 -42.05 35.40 3.72
C GLU A 4 -41.42 34.10 3.12
N TRP A 5 -40.12 34.17 2.75
CA TRP A 5 -39.37 33.00 2.27
C TRP A 5 -38.60 32.43 3.44
N LYS A 6 -38.92 31.22 3.83
CA LYS A 6 -38.11 30.46 4.81
C LYS A 6 -37.02 29.70 4.05
N VAL A 7 -35.79 30.14 4.16
CA VAL A 7 -34.62 29.41 3.63
C VAL A 7 -34.03 28.58 4.77
N ALA A 8 -33.98 27.26 4.57
CA ALA A 8 -33.29 26.36 5.49
C ALA A 8 -31.77 26.51 5.26
N VAL A 9 -31.07 27.08 6.23
CA VAL A 9 -29.62 27.17 6.22
C VAL A 9 -29.08 25.86 6.75
N VAL A 10 -28.54 25.01 5.86
CA VAL A 10 -27.84 23.78 6.23
C VAL A 10 -26.40 24.13 6.58
N LYS A 11 -25.94 23.67 7.75
CA LYS A 11 -24.52 23.82 8.13
C LYS A 11 -23.66 23.07 7.12
N ALA A 12 -22.72 23.78 6.50
CA ALA A 12 -21.78 23.19 5.58
C ALA A 12 -20.93 22.11 6.30
N GLN A 13 -20.94 20.90 5.78
CA GLN A 13 -20.22 19.76 6.32
C GLN A 13 -19.11 19.34 5.37
N GLY A 14 -17.99 18.93 5.95
CA GLY A 14 -16.89 18.33 5.21
C GLY A 14 -16.61 16.93 5.68
N SER A 15 -16.22 16.06 4.77
CA SER A 15 -15.76 14.71 5.06
C SER A 15 -14.51 14.38 4.27
N ILE A 16 -13.75 13.40 4.74
CA ILE A 16 -12.61 12.84 4.04
C ILE A 16 -12.93 11.38 3.76
N SER A 17 -12.96 11.03 2.50
CA SER A 17 -13.08 9.64 2.07
C SER A 17 -11.70 9.05 1.83
N LEU A 18 -11.47 7.84 2.34
CA LEU A 18 -10.37 6.98 1.97
C LEU A 18 -10.96 5.80 1.18
N PRO A 19 -10.94 5.86 -0.16
CA PRO A 19 -11.64 4.88 -0.99
C PRO A 19 -11.16 3.45 -0.77
N GLU A 20 -9.91 3.28 -0.40
CA GLU A 20 -9.32 1.95 -0.24
C GLU A 20 -9.44 1.43 1.20
N MET A 21 -9.34 2.29 2.23
CA MET A 21 -9.23 1.83 3.63
C MET A 21 -9.48 2.95 4.66
N SER A 22 -9.95 2.58 5.86
CA SER A 22 -10.11 3.53 6.99
C SER A 22 -8.83 3.81 7.78
N VAL A 23 -7.67 3.45 7.25
CA VAL A 23 -6.34 3.63 7.85
C VAL A 23 -5.37 4.15 6.81
N LEU A 24 -4.27 4.76 7.25
CA LEU A 24 -3.17 5.15 6.38
C LEU A 24 -2.03 4.13 6.52
N TYR A 25 -1.33 3.85 5.43
CA TYR A 25 -0.20 2.94 5.41
C TYR A 25 1.11 3.70 5.21
N LYS A 26 2.08 3.41 6.09
CA LYS A 26 3.43 3.96 5.97
C LYS A 26 4.13 3.40 4.73
N GLY A 27 4.82 4.25 3.97
CA GLY A 27 5.51 3.84 2.75
C GLY A 27 4.57 3.51 1.58
N TRP A 28 3.34 4.05 1.62
CA TRP A 28 2.34 3.94 0.56
C TRP A 28 1.76 5.31 0.22
N ASN A 29 1.38 5.49 -1.02
CA ASN A 29 0.64 6.66 -1.49
C ASN A 29 -0.85 6.45 -1.20
N ASN A 30 -1.29 6.81 0.02
CA ASN A 30 -2.67 6.63 0.42
C ASN A 30 -3.57 7.59 -0.35
N LYS A 31 -4.57 7.08 -1.04
CA LYS A 31 -5.56 7.87 -1.79
C LYS A 31 -6.54 8.52 -0.82
N VAL A 32 -6.68 9.82 -0.90
CA VAL A 32 -7.55 10.63 -0.03
C VAL A 32 -8.39 11.57 -0.87
N VAL A 33 -9.71 11.48 -0.74
CA VAL A 33 -10.65 12.35 -1.43
C VAL A 33 -11.34 13.28 -0.41
N PRO A 34 -11.01 14.58 -0.40
CA PRO A 34 -11.72 15.55 0.41
C PRO A 34 -13.06 15.90 -0.22
N VAL A 35 -14.13 15.90 0.56
CA VAL A 35 -15.46 16.29 0.13
C VAL A 35 -15.98 17.41 1.05
N VAL A 36 -16.31 18.54 0.46
CA VAL A 36 -16.83 19.71 1.20
C VAL A 36 -18.09 20.21 0.50
N ALA A 37 -19.23 20.05 1.17
CA ALA A 37 -20.49 20.58 0.66
C ALA A 37 -20.49 22.12 0.69
N GLY A 38 -20.84 22.73 -0.45
CA GLY A 38 -20.92 24.19 -0.60
C GLY A 38 -19.58 24.92 -0.78
N ALA A 39 -18.48 24.19 -0.97
CA ALA A 39 -17.20 24.78 -1.36
C ALA A 39 -16.96 24.64 -2.86
N VAL A 40 -16.33 25.64 -3.46
CA VAL A 40 -15.89 25.59 -4.87
C VAL A 40 -14.54 24.89 -5.04
N SER A 41 -13.77 24.78 -3.95
CA SER A 41 -12.54 23.99 -3.92
C SER A 41 -12.27 23.48 -2.51
N SER A 42 -11.59 22.35 -2.42
CA SER A 42 -11.13 21.76 -1.16
C SER A 42 -9.62 21.57 -1.16
N SER A 43 -9.02 21.62 0.02
CA SER A 43 -7.61 21.33 0.24
C SER A 43 -7.42 20.63 1.58
N ILE A 44 -6.32 19.88 1.69
CA ILE A 44 -5.97 19.21 2.94
C ILE A 44 -4.59 19.65 3.43
N THR A 45 -4.42 19.57 4.73
CA THR A 45 -3.12 19.67 5.43
C THR A 45 -2.88 18.36 6.15
N VAL A 46 -1.64 17.90 6.22
CA VAL A 46 -1.29 16.61 6.85
C VAL A 46 -0.23 16.86 7.93
N ASP A 47 -0.57 16.51 9.15
CA ASP A 47 0.35 16.53 10.28
C ASP A 47 0.92 15.11 10.47
N GLY A 48 2.24 14.96 10.32
CA GLY A 48 2.95 13.68 10.32
C GLY A 48 3.12 13.03 8.94
N GLY A 49 2.98 13.81 7.86
CA GLY A 49 3.14 13.35 6.48
C GLY A 49 3.15 14.49 5.47
N SER A 50 2.98 14.14 4.22
CA SER A 50 2.82 15.08 3.11
C SER A 50 1.60 14.74 2.25
N ALA A 51 1.08 15.71 1.53
CA ALA A 51 -0.02 15.52 0.58
C ALA A 51 0.34 16.13 -0.77
N THR A 52 0.14 15.37 -1.84
CA THR A 52 0.33 15.83 -3.21
C THR A 52 -0.98 15.65 -3.97
N LYS A 53 -1.43 16.68 -4.70
CA LYS A 53 -2.62 16.55 -5.56
C LYS A 53 -2.42 15.45 -6.58
N ALA A 54 -3.45 14.64 -6.77
CA ALA A 54 -3.44 13.50 -7.66
C ALA A 54 -4.83 13.23 -8.24
N SER A 55 -4.86 12.58 -9.38
CA SER A 55 -6.05 11.98 -9.97
C SER A 55 -5.78 10.50 -10.24
N TRP A 56 -6.80 9.67 -10.13
CA TRP A 56 -6.71 8.25 -10.46
C TRP A 56 -8.06 7.72 -10.93
N THR A 57 -8.01 6.57 -11.55
CA THR A 57 -9.21 5.82 -11.95
C THR A 57 -9.23 4.52 -11.14
N ASP A 58 -10.39 4.12 -10.62
CA ASP A 58 -10.54 2.83 -9.95
C ASP A 58 -10.72 1.68 -10.95
N ALA A 59 -10.89 0.45 -10.45
CA ALA A 59 -11.08 -0.73 -11.27
C ALA A 59 -12.40 -0.72 -12.07
N ASP A 60 -13.39 0.04 -11.60
CA ASP A 60 -14.70 0.18 -12.22
C ASP A 60 -14.75 1.32 -13.25
N GLY A 61 -13.62 2.03 -13.44
CA GLY A 61 -13.49 3.13 -14.40
C GLY A 61 -13.91 4.50 -13.85
N ASN A 62 -14.22 4.63 -12.55
CA ASN A 62 -14.57 5.90 -11.93
C ASN A 62 -13.32 6.76 -11.74
N LYS A 63 -13.40 8.02 -12.14
CA LYS A 63 -12.32 9.00 -11.98
C LYS A 63 -12.45 9.75 -10.67
N TYR A 64 -11.35 9.88 -9.97
CA TYR A 64 -11.25 10.63 -8.72
C TYR A 64 -10.21 11.73 -8.83
N GLU A 65 -10.49 12.85 -8.20
CA GLU A 65 -9.54 13.91 -7.93
C GLU A 65 -9.35 14.02 -6.41
N GLY A 66 -8.11 14.05 -5.96
CA GLY A 66 -7.81 14.09 -4.54
C GLY A 66 -6.34 14.28 -4.26
N TYR A 67 -5.83 13.53 -3.30
CA TYR A 67 -4.44 13.63 -2.84
C TYR A 67 -3.85 12.23 -2.61
N TYR A 68 -2.58 12.09 -2.96
CA TYR A 68 -1.74 11.06 -2.37
C TYR A 68 -1.18 11.58 -1.05
N VAL A 69 -1.52 10.91 0.04
CA VAL A 69 -0.98 11.18 1.36
C VAL A 69 0.10 10.16 1.67
N THR A 70 1.33 10.65 1.88
CA THR A 70 2.48 9.83 2.28
C THR A 70 2.78 10.09 3.74
N VAL A 71 2.78 9.04 4.54
CA VAL A 71 3.10 9.12 5.97
C VAL A 71 4.60 9.03 6.17
N THR A 72 5.17 10.02 6.85
CA THR A 72 6.59 10.09 7.23
C THR A 72 6.75 9.85 8.74
N GLY A 73 7.92 9.43 9.16
CA GLY A 73 8.21 9.21 10.59
C GLY A 73 7.58 7.94 11.19
N ALA A 74 7.68 7.82 12.52
CA ALA A 74 7.25 6.66 13.31
C ALA A 74 5.93 6.93 14.06
N THR A 75 5.03 7.73 13.50
CA THR A 75 3.79 8.13 14.15
C THR A 75 2.74 7.01 14.12
N LYS A 76 2.04 6.82 15.23
CA LYS A 76 0.91 5.89 15.34
C LYS A 76 -0.37 6.46 14.72
N TYR A 77 -0.45 7.79 14.63
CA TYR A 77 -1.59 8.52 14.09
C TYR A 77 -1.13 9.69 13.24
N VAL A 78 -1.91 10.01 12.22
CA VAL A 78 -1.77 11.20 11.37
C VAL A 78 -3.07 11.98 11.46
N THR A 79 -2.97 13.30 11.49
CA THR A 79 -4.14 14.18 11.47
C THR A 79 -4.20 14.87 10.11
N ILE A 80 -5.35 14.76 9.44
CA ILE A 80 -5.64 15.45 8.19
C ILE A 80 -6.61 16.60 8.49
N GLY A 81 -6.17 17.83 8.27
CA GLY A 81 -7.03 19.02 8.32
C GLY A 81 -7.71 19.23 6.96
N LEU A 82 -9.01 19.47 6.97
CA LEU A 82 -9.81 19.72 5.77
C LEU A 82 -10.19 21.21 5.71
N ASN A 83 -9.86 21.86 4.60
CA ASN A 83 -10.20 23.25 4.32
C ASN A 83 -10.96 23.34 2.99
N GLY A 84 -11.85 24.30 2.88
CA GLY A 84 -12.57 24.61 1.66
C GLY A 84 -12.59 26.11 1.40
N LYS A 85 -12.77 26.51 0.15
CA LYS A 85 -13.04 27.89 -0.25
C LYS A 85 -14.47 28.01 -0.73
N ASP A 86 -15.16 29.02 -0.26
CA ASP A 86 -16.49 29.39 -0.76
C ASP A 86 -16.40 30.10 -2.12
N LYS A 87 -17.56 30.47 -2.68
CA LYS A 87 -17.66 31.21 -3.95
C LYS A 87 -17.01 32.59 -3.91
N ASP A 88 -16.85 33.18 -2.72
CA ASP A 88 -16.23 34.49 -2.51
C ASP A 88 -14.71 34.35 -2.27
N GLY A 89 -14.16 33.15 -2.38
CA GLY A 89 -12.75 32.85 -2.19
C GLY A 89 -12.32 32.76 -0.73
N LYS A 90 -13.23 32.90 0.24
CA LYS A 90 -12.91 32.82 1.66
C LYS A 90 -12.62 31.38 2.08
N SER A 91 -11.49 31.19 2.74
CA SER A 91 -11.10 29.86 3.28
C SER A 91 -11.78 29.59 4.62
N LYS A 92 -12.28 28.36 4.77
CA LYS A 92 -12.90 27.88 6.01
C LYS A 92 -12.38 26.49 6.34
N SER A 93 -12.13 26.22 7.63
CA SER A 93 -11.79 24.87 8.10
C SER A 93 -13.07 24.07 8.34
N PHE A 94 -13.05 22.82 7.87
CA PHE A 94 -14.15 21.85 8.01
C PHE A 94 -13.83 20.74 8.99
N GLY A 95 -12.73 20.87 9.71
CA GLY A 95 -12.35 19.96 10.79
C GLY A 95 -10.99 19.30 10.60
N LYS A 96 -10.65 18.52 11.62
CA LYS A 96 -9.43 17.71 11.65
C LYS A 96 -9.83 16.25 11.88
N PHE A 97 -9.31 15.35 11.06
CA PHE A 97 -9.62 13.93 11.05
C PHE A 97 -8.37 13.15 11.42
N LYS A 98 -8.47 12.33 12.46
CA LYS A 98 -7.34 11.52 12.97
C LYS A 98 -7.43 10.11 12.42
N TYR A 99 -6.38 9.66 11.75
CA TYR A 99 -6.28 8.33 11.15
C TYR A 99 -5.18 7.52 11.82
N LYS A 100 -5.45 6.24 12.03
CA LYS A 100 -4.45 5.29 12.50
C LYS A 100 -3.47 4.97 11.37
N VAL A 101 -2.18 4.92 11.69
CA VAL A 101 -1.13 4.50 10.76
C VAL A 101 -0.76 3.04 11.02
N LYS A 102 -0.69 2.27 9.95
CA LYS A 102 -0.18 0.88 9.95
C LYS A 102 1.06 0.77 9.07
N PRO A 103 1.97 -0.16 9.37
CA PRO A 103 3.02 -0.51 8.42
C PRO A 103 2.39 -1.10 7.15
N PHE A 104 3.01 -0.88 6.00
CA PHE A 104 2.60 -1.55 4.78
C PHE A 104 2.82 -3.06 4.94
N PRO A 105 1.90 -3.92 4.48
CA PRO A 105 2.05 -5.36 4.59
C PRO A 105 3.31 -5.85 3.89
N LYS A 106 4.01 -6.81 4.50
CA LYS A 106 5.15 -7.49 3.86
C LYS A 106 4.63 -8.46 2.81
N ALA A 107 5.33 -8.51 1.67
CA ALA A 107 5.06 -9.52 0.68
C ALA A 107 5.48 -10.92 1.20
N GLN A 108 4.81 -11.94 0.69
CA GLN A 108 5.05 -13.33 1.03
C GLN A 108 5.56 -14.07 -0.22
N LEU A 109 6.48 -14.99 -0.01
CA LEU A 109 6.92 -15.91 -1.06
C LEU A 109 5.73 -16.80 -1.47
N GLN A 110 5.48 -16.88 -2.75
CA GLN A 110 4.43 -17.72 -3.32
C GLN A 110 4.97 -19.09 -3.69
N GLY A 111 4.15 -20.11 -3.47
CA GLY A 111 4.50 -21.51 -3.73
C GLY A 111 4.95 -22.26 -2.48
N THR A 112 4.88 -23.59 -2.57
CA THR A 112 5.11 -24.50 -1.45
C THR A 112 6.16 -25.59 -1.77
N THR A 113 6.58 -25.70 -3.03
CA THR A 113 7.49 -26.76 -3.50
C THR A 113 8.60 -26.20 -4.37
N ILE A 114 9.75 -26.86 -4.36
CA ILE A 114 10.90 -26.60 -5.24
C ILE A 114 11.37 -27.93 -5.86
N SER A 115 11.51 -27.95 -7.18
CA SER A 115 11.92 -29.16 -7.91
C SER A 115 13.44 -29.30 -7.98
N LYS A 116 13.92 -30.52 -7.79
CA LYS A 116 15.36 -30.88 -7.97
C LYS A 116 15.80 -30.83 -9.42
N THR A 117 14.88 -30.86 -10.36
CA THR A 117 15.19 -30.86 -11.80
C THR A 117 15.11 -29.48 -12.42
N THR A 118 14.08 -28.68 -12.04
CA THR A 118 13.83 -27.37 -12.65
C THR A 118 14.11 -26.19 -11.75
N GLY A 119 14.35 -26.43 -10.45
CA GLY A 119 14.47 -25.37 -9.45
C GLY A 119 13.11 -24.74 -9.12
N PHE A 120 13.12 -23.44 -8.84
CA PHE A 120 11.91 -22.70 -8.44
C PHE A 120 11.98 -21.26 -8.95
N LYS A 121 10.90 -20.77 -9.51
CA LYS A 121 10.74 -19.35 -9.83
C LYS A 121 10.18 -18.63 -8.59
N ALA A 122 10.99 -17.80 -7.98
CA ALA A 122 10.59 -17.02 -6.80
C ALA A 122 9.66 -15.89 -7.21
N VAL A 123 8.43 -15.92 -6.70
CA VAL A 123 7.43 -14.89 -6.87
C VAL A 123 7.01 -14.42 -5.49
N VAL A 124 6.93 -13.12 -5.28
CA VAL A 124 6.42 -12.53 -4.04
C VAL A 124 5.17 -11.71 -4.31
N SER A 125 4.21 -11.78 -3.40
CA SER A 125 2.97 -11.00 -3.50
C SER A 125 2.39 -10.71 -2.12
N LEU A 126 1.41 -9.81 -2.05
CA LEU A 126 0.65 -9.54 -0.82
C LEU A 126 -0.46 -10.58 -0.54
N GLY A 127 -0.64 -11.54 -1.44
CA GLY A 127 -1.76 -12.49 -1.41
C GLY A 127 -2.96 -12.02 -2.25
N ALA A 128 -3.85 -12.96 -2.56
CA ALA A 128 -4.99 -12.71 -3.45
C ALA A 128 -6.02 -11.73 -2.87
N ASP A 129 -6.18 -11.73 -1.54
CA ASP A 129 -7.15 -10.87 -0.85
C ASP A 129 -6.60 -9.48 -0.50
N SER A 130 -5.46 -9.09 -1.08
CA SER A 130 -4.85 -7.79 -0.80
C SER A 130 -5.69 -6.66 -1.41
N PRO A 131 -6.09 -5.65 -0.64
CA PRO A 131 -6.80 -4.50 -1.17
C PRO A 131 -5.89 -3.53 -1.94
N PHE A 132 -4.58 -3.78 -1.94
CA PHE A 132 -3.61 -2.91 -2.62
C PHE A 132 -3.52 -3.26 -4.09
N THR A 133 -3.94 -2.35 -4.95
CA THR A 133 -3.84 -2.47 -6.41
C THR A 133 -2.61 -1.72 -6.95
N GLY A 134 -2.05 -2.17 -8.07
CA GLY A 134 -0.91 -1.50 -8.72
C GLY A 134 0.41 -1.64 -7.96
N VAL A 135 0.54 -2.62 -7.05
CA VAL A 135 1.80 -2.95 -6.40
C VAL A 135 2.59 -3.91 -7.28
N SER A 136 3.79 -3.52 -7.66
CA SER A 136 4.73 -4.40 -8.37
C SER A 136 5.84 -4.88 -7.45
N PHE A 137 6.26 -6.13 -7.62
CA PHE A 137 7.37 -6.73 -6.90
C PHE A 137 8.40 -7.25 -7.90
N THR A 138 9.65 -6.85 -7.71
CA THR A 138 10.77 -7.33 -8.53
C THR A 138 11.72 -8.11 -7.63
N VAL A 139 11.80 -9.41 -7.82
CA VAL A 139 12.78 -10.28 -7.14
C VAL A 139 14.15 -10.01 -7.73
N ILE A 140 15.14 -9.77 -6.87
CA ILE A 140 16.52 -9.47 -7.27
C ILE A 140 17.51 -10.56 -6.85
N GLY A 141 17.09 -11.51 -6.03
CA GLY A 141 17.91 -12.62 -5.56
C GLY A 141 17.45 -13.14 -4.22
N GLY A 142 18.37 -13.80 -3.51
CA GLY A 142 18.11 -14.33 -2.18
C GLY A 142 19.04 -15.48 -1.83
N SER A 143 18.61 -16.31 -0.89
CA SER A 143 19.36 -17.48 -0.46
C SER A 143 18.46 -18.66 -0.09
N VAL A 144 19.00 -19.86 -0.24
CA VAL A 144 18.43 -21.10 0.30
C VAL A 144 19.20 -21.45 1.56
N VAL A 145 18.49 -21.56 2.68
CA VAL A 145 19.09 -21.81 3.99
C VAL A 145 18.95 -23.30 4.36
N MET A 146 20.06 -23.96 4.65
CA MET A 146 20.15 -25.39 4.92
C MET A 146 20.93 -25.62 6.23
N GLY A 147 20.26 -25.56 7.36
CA GLY A 147 20.94 -25.60 8.67
C GLY A 147 21.83 -24.38 8.84
N ASN A 148 23.17 -24.58 8.88
CA ASN A 148 24.14 -23.50 8.98
C ASN A 148 24.68 -23.05 7.60
N ASP A 149 24.33 -23.74 6.53
CA ASP A 149 24.74 -23.40 5.19
C ASP A 149 23.73 -22.49 4.50
N GLU A 150 24.23 -21.52 3.75
CA GLU A 150 23.44 -20.58 2.97
C GLU A 150 23.93 -20.59 1.52
N VAL A 151 23.06 -20.90 0.58
CA VAL A 151 23.36 -20.92 -0.85
C VAL A 151 22.69 -19.73 -1.52
N PRO A 152 23.44 -18.69 -1.92
CA PRO A 152 22.87 -17.53 -2.56
C PRO A 152 22.43 -17.83 -4.00
N PHE A 153 21.43 -17.05 -4.46
CA PHE A 153 21.02 -17.00 -5.87
C PHE A 153 20.76 -15.56 -6.30
N SER A 154 20.87 -15.30 -7.60
CA SER A 154 20.59 -13.99 -8.20
C SER A 154 19.38 -14.08 -9.14
N GLY A 155 18.67 -12.96 -9.27
CA GLY A 155 17.44 -12.90 -10.08
C GLY A 155 16.27 -13.61 -9.42
N ASP A 156 15.27 -13.95 -10.20
CA ASP A 156 14.00 -14.53 -9.73
C ASP A 156 13.98 -16.07 -9.74
N ARG A 157 15.13 -16.73 -10.05
CA ARG A 157 15.18 -18.18 -10.17
C ARG A 157 16.16 -18.81 -9.19
N ILE A 158 15.64 -19.70 -8.35
CA ILE A 158 16.45 -20.59 -7.52
C ILE A 158 16.84 -21.78 -8.38
N PRO A 159 18.13 -21.97 -8.71
CA PRO A 159 18.56 -23.08 -9.55
C PRO A 159 18.44 -24.41 -8.82
N ALA A 160 18.17 -25.50 -9.56
CA ALA A 160 18.11 -26.85 -8.99
C ALA A 160 19.41 -27.25 -8.26
N ALA A 161 20.56 -26.75 -8.72
CA ALA A 161 21.86 -26.97 -8.09
C ALA A 161 21.90 -26.48 -6.62
N ALA A 162 21.18 -25.40 -6.29
CA ALA A 162 21.15 -24.87 -4.92
C ALA A 162 20.56 -25.85 -3.89
N ILE A 163 19.74 -26.81 -4.35
CA ILE A 163 19.10 -27.81 -3.49
C ILE A 163 19.53 -29.25 -3.83
N ALA A 164 20.54 -29.44 -4.67
CA ALA A 164 20.97 -30.77 -5.16
C ALA A 164 21.27 -31.77 -4.04
N LYS A 165 21.88 -31.31 -2.95
CA LYS A 165 22.25 -32.11 -1.78
C LYS A 165 21.07 -32.46 -0.86
N ILE A 166 19.90 -31.86 -1.06
CA ILE A 166 18.74 -32.08 -0.18
C ILE A 166 17.93 -33.26 -0.70
N LYS A 167 17.55 -34.16 0.19
CA LYS A 167 16.68 -35.30 -0.15
C LYS A 167 15.27 -34.81 -0.47
N ALA A 168 14.62 -35.40 -1.48
CA ALA A 168 13.21 -35.18 -1.78
C ALA A 168 12.35 -35.45 -0.53
N GLY A 169 11.30 -34.67 -0.37
CA GLY A 169 10.42 -34.72 0.82
C GLY A 169 10.88 -33.81 1.98
N LYS A 170 12.13 -33.37 2.02
CA LYS A 170 12.62 -32.41 3.03
C LYS A 170 12.14 -30.99 2.73
N ARG A 171 12.18 -30.13 3.75
CA ARG A 171 11.85 -28.71 3.64
C ARG A 171 13.12 -27.87 3.75
N VAL A 172 13.13 -26.79 3.01
CA VAL A 172 14.20 -25.78 3.03
C VAL A 172 13.61 -24.41 3.30
N ALA A 173 14.30 -23.61 4.08
CA ALA A 173 13.96 -22.19 4.22
C ALA A 173 14.56 -21.43 3.02
N VAL A 174 13.83 -20.44 2.56
CA VAL A 174 14.26 -19.57 1.45
C VAL A 174 13.99 -18.13 1.84
N ASP A 175 15.01 -17.30 1.72
CA ASP A 175 14.91 -15.86 1.83
C ASP A 175 15.01 -15.23 0.45
N VAL A 176 13.98 -14.49 0.08
CA VAL A 176 13.88 -13.83 -1.23
C VAL A 176 13.99 -12.34 -1.05
N THR A 177 14.98 -11.74 -1.67
CA THR A 177 15.24 -10.31 -1.69
C THR A 177 14.50 -9.69 -2.86
N TYR A 178 13.68 -8.67 -2.60
CA TYR A 178 12.86 -8.02 -3.62
C TYR A 178 12.80 -6.50 -3.42
N LYS A 179 12.34 -5.81 -4.47
CA LYS A 179 11.97 -4.39 -4.43
C LYS A 179 10.49 -4.25 -4.72
N ARG A 180 9.81 -3.43 -3.96
CA ARG A 180 8.42 -3.04 -4.17
C ARG A 180 8.38 -1.70 -4.92
N ASN A 181 7.74 -1.64 -6.10
CA ASN A 181 7.63 -0.43 -6.93
C ASN A 181 8.99 0.27 -7.14
N GLY A 182 10.07 -0.48 -7.29
CA GLY A 182 11.43 0.06 -7.44
C GLY A 182 12.02 0.70 -6.18
N GLY A 183 11.34 0.61 -5.03
CA GLY A 183 11.75 1.17 -3.74
C GLY A 183 12.91 0.43 -3.06
N PRO A 184 13.04 0.57 -1.74
CA PRO A 184 14.10 -0.08 -0.97
C PRO A 184 14.00 -1.61 -1.06
N VAL A 185 15.12 -2.24 -0.75
CA VAL A 185 15.22 -3.70 -0.71
C VAL A 185 14.50 -4.24 0.53
N GLU A 186 13.65 -5.23 0.33
CA GLU A 186 12.90 -5.95 1.35
C GLU A 186 13.16 -7.46 1.22
N VAL A 187 12.85 -8.23 2.27
CA VAL A 187 13.04 -9.70 2.29
C VAL A 187 11.72 -10.38 2.62
N ALA A 188 11.39 -11.40 1.84
CA ALA A 188 10.29 -12.33 2.09
C ALA A 188 10.87 -13.72 2.37
N SER A 189 10.56 -14.29 3.52
CA SER A 189 10.99 -15.64 3.90
C SER A 189 9.86 -16.63 3.66
N GLY A 190 10.23 -17.85 3.27
CA GLY A 190 9.29 -18.94 3.08
C GLY A 190 9.95 -20.31 3.30
N VAL A 191 9.12 -21.33 3.31
CA VAL A 191 9.58 -22.74 3.43
C VAL A 191 9.03 -23.54 2.27
N LEU A 192 9.91 -24.14 1.49
CA LEU A 192 9.56 -24.95 0.34
C LEU A 192 9.86 -26.43 0.59
N LYS A 193 8.96 -27.32 0.14
CA LYS A 193 9.20 -28.77 0.14
C LYS A 193 9.95 -29.17 -1.12
N VAL A 194 11.05 -29.88 -0.96
CA VAL A 194 11.83 -30.39 -2.09
C VAL A 194 11.11 -31.58 -2.72
N VAL A 195 10.86 -31.49 -4.02
CA VAL A 195 10.25 -32.55 -4.84
C VAL A 195 11.23 -33.03 -5.91
N PRO A 196 11.05 -34.25 -6.43
CA PRO A 196 11.89 -34.81 -7.54
C PRO A 196 12.01 -33.89 -8.74
#